data_4d7fada4b7ca833dfc719f0713ed99da
#
_entry.id   4d7fada4b7ca833dfc719f0713ed99da
#
_cell.length_a   1.000
_cell.length_b   1.000
_cell.length_c   1.000
_cell.angle_alpha   90.00
_cell.angle_beta   90.00
_cell.angle_gamma   90.00
#
_symmetry.space_group_name_H-M   'P 1'
#
loop_
_entity.id
_entity.type
_entity.pdbx_description
1 polymer ?
#
loop_
_entity_poly.entity_id
_entity_poly.type
_entity_poly.pdbx_seq_one_letter_code
_entity_poly.pdbx_strand_id
1 'polypeptide(L)'
;ETTTQTNVGIDFSLFKQSLYGSLEYYYKKTTDILTEMAGVGVLGEGGNRWINSGAMKNQGFEFNLGYRNKTAFGLTYDLNGNISTYRNEILELPETVAANGKFGGNGVKSVVGHTYNSQVGYIADGIFKSQEEVDNHATQEGAAVGRIRYRDIDHNGVIDEKDQEWIYDPTPAFSYGLNIYLEYKNFDLTMFWQGVQGVDIISDVKKKSDFWSASNVGFLNKGTRLLNAWSPTNPNSTIPALTRSDTNNEQRVSTYFVENGSFLKLRNIQLGYTVPAVISKKLRMERLRFYCSAQNLLTIKSKDFTGEDPENPNFSYPIPVNITFGLNIGF
;
A
#
# COMPACT_ATOMS: atom_id res chain seq x y z
N GLU A 1 1.60 -22.99 17.25
CA GLU A 1 0.79 -21.84 16.87
C GLU A 1 -0.69 -22.16 16.97
N THR A 2 -1.44 -21.35 17.70
CA THR A 2 -2.88 -21.53 17.91
C THR A 2 -3.62 -20.25 17.51
N THR A 3 -4.67 -20.39 16.70
CA THR A 3 -5.51 -19.27 16.29
C THR A 3 -6.93 -19.43 16.84
N THR A 4 -7.42 -18.40 17.52
CA THR A 4 -8.81 -18.27 17.94
C THR A 4 -9.46 -17.12 17.18
N GLN A 5 -10.63 -17.36 16.59
CA GLN A 5 -11.37 -16.35 15.84
C GLN A 5 -12.82 -16.28 16.32
N THR A 6 -13.34 -15.07 16.42
CA THR A 6 -14.74 -14.78 16.72
C THR A 6 -15.28 -13.85 15.63
N ASN A 7 -16.40 -14.24 15.03
CA ASN A 7 -17.08 -13.44 14.01
C ASN A 7 -18.51 -13.17 14.50
N VAL A 8 -18.96 -11.94 14.29
CA VAL A 8 -20.34 -11.53 14.52
C VAL A 8 -20.81 -10.77 13.29
N GLY A 9 -21.90 -11.24 12.68
CA GLY A 9 -22.36 -10.66 11.43
C GLY A 9 -23.89 -10.62 11.33
N ILE A 10 -24.37 -9.77 10.44
CA ILE A 10 -25.77 -9.63 10.06
C ILE A 10 -25.86 -9.60 8.55
N ASP A 11 -26.67 -10.52 7.99
CA ASP A 11 -27.06 -10.52 6.59
C ASP A 11 -28.50 -9.99 6.48
N PHE A 12 -28.74 -9.16 5.47
CA PHE A 12 -30.07 -8.63 5.22
C PHE A 12 -30.44 -8.63 3.75
N SER A 13 -31.72 -8.79 3.48
CA SER A 13 -32.29 -8.69 2.13
C SER A 13 -33.67 -8.05 2.21
N LEU A 14 -33.83 -6.92 1.56
CA LEU A 14 -35.02 -6.06 1.65
C LEU A 14 -35.61 -5.82 0.25
N PHE A 15 -36.86 -5.34 0.19
CA PHE A 15 -37.55 -4.95 -1.03
C PHE A 15 -37.54 -6.03 -2.11
N LYS A 16 -37.94 -7.25 -1.77
CA LYS A 16 -37.90 -8.42 -2.69
C LYS A 16 -36.51 -8.68 -3.25
N GLN A 17 -35.49 -8.56 -2.39
CA GLN A 17 -34.08 -8.78 -2.73
C GLN A 17 -33.46 -7.70 -3.65
N SER A 18 -34.11 -6.55 -3.80
CA SER A 18 -33.50 -5.44 -4.53
C SER A 18 -32.36 -4.80 -3.76
N LEU A 19 -32.47 -4.69 -2.43
CA LEU A 19 -31.42 -4.24 -1.54
C LEU A 19 -30.95 -5.42 -0.68
N TYR A 20 -29.67 -5.70 -0.71
CA TYR A 20 -29.06 -6.79 0.06
C TYR A 20 -27.70 -6.41 0.56
N GLY A 21 -27.25 -7.02 1.64
CA GLY A 21 -25.94 -6.72 2.19
C GLY A 21 -25.61 -7.52 3.42
N SER A 22 -24.40 -7.33 3.90
CA SER A 22 -23.90 -7.91 5.13
C SER A 22 -23.00 -6.92 5.86
N LEU A 23 -22.98 -7.05 7.16
CA LEU A 23 -22.06 -6.35 8.05
C LEU A 23 -21.47 -7.39 8.99
N GLU A 24 -20.15 -7.51 9.01
CA GLU A 24 -19.45 -8.45 9.86
C GLU A 24 -18.33 -7.73 10.64
N TYR A 25 -18.18 -8.09 11.89
CA TYR A 25 -17.03 -7.78 12.71
C TYR A 25 -16.29 -9.07 13.01
N TYR A 26 -14.96 -9.08 12.82
CA TYR A 26 -14.13 -10.19 13.19
C TYR A 26 -13.02 -9.79 14.15
N TYR A 27 -12.70 -10.71 15.04
CA TYR A 27 -11.56 -10.64 15.95
C TYR A 27 -10.81 -11.98 15.89
N LYS A 28 -9.54 -11.93 15.54
CA LYS A 28 -8.66 -13.08 15.43
C LYS A 28 -7.42 -12.87 16.28
N LYS A 29 -7.13 -13.81 17.17
CA LYS A 29 -5.91 -13.82 17.99
C LYS A 29 -5.10 -15.07 17.67
N THR A 30 -3.82 -14.91 17.36
CA THR A 30 -2.87 -15.99 17.14
C THR A 30 -1.81 -15.93 18.25
N THR A 31 -1.59 -17.03 18.94
CA THR A 31 -0.61 -17.20 20.01
C THR A 31 0.38 -18.30 19.66
N ASP A 32 1.46 -18.38 20.41
CA ASP A 32 2.51 -19.38 20.22
C ASP A 32 3.09 -19.36 18.78
N ILE A 33 3.19 -18.17 18.21
CA ILE A 33 3.72 -17.98 16.85
C ILE A 33 5.17 -18.49 16.84
N LEU A 34 5.50 -19.30 15.82
CA LEU A 34 6.85 -19.76 15.60
C LEU A 34 7.76 -18.60 15.22
N THR A 35 8.72 -18.31 16.08
CA THR A 35 9.70 -17.25 15.89
C THR A 35 11.10 -17.84 15.82
N GLU A 36 11.89 -17.42 14.86
CA GLU A 36 13.29 -17.82 14.76
C GLU A 36 14.13 -17.01 15.73
N MET A 37 14.82 -17.69 16.63
CA MET A 37 15.71 -17.09 17.61
C MET A 37 17.15 -17.45 17.27
N ALA A 38 18.04 -16.46 17.30
CA ALA A 38 19.46 -16.70 17.10
C ALA A 38 20.01 -17.65 18.16
N GLY A 39 20.80 -18.63 17.75
CA GLY A 39 21.48 -19.54 18.64
C GLY A 39 22.52 -18.80 19.49
N VAL A 40 22.61 -19.18 20.75
CA VAL A 40 23.61 -18.64 21.69
C VAL A 40 24.89 -19.45 21.59
N GLY A 41 25.91 -18.91 20.91
CA GLY A 41 27.17 -19.60 20.64
C GLY A 41 27.88 -20.12 21.92
N VAL A 42 27.73 -19.42 23.06
CA VAL A 42 28.30 -19.84 24.35
C VAL A 42 27.65 -21.13 24.87
N LEU A 43 26.42 -21.45 24.45
CA LEU A 43 25.74 -22.70 24.81
C LEU A 43 26.02 -23.84 23.84
N GLY A 44 26.89 -23.65 22.84
CA GLY A 44 27.20 -24.66 21.83
C GLY A 44 26.08 -24.88 20.80
N GLU A 45 25.12 -23.98 20.70
CA GLU A 45 24.05 -24.04 19.72
C GLU A 45 24.62 -23.72 18.34
N GLY A 46 24.52 -24.68 17.41
CA GLY A 46 25.11 -24.59 16.07
C GLY A 46 24.30 -23.83 15.02
N GLY A 47 23.26 -23.07 15.43
CA GLY A 47 22.39 -22.34 14.49
C GLY A 47 21.18 -21.73 15.16
N ASN A 48 20.31 -21.13 14.37
CA ASN A 48 19.05 -20.56 14.83
C ASN A 48 18.07 -21.67 15.23
N ARG A 49 17.26 -21.43 16.23
CA ARG A 49 16.20 -22.34 16.67
C ARG A 49 14.83 -21.70 16.57
N TRP A 50 13.84 -22.50 16.29
CA TRP A 50 12.44 -22.08 16.32
C TRP A 50 11.86 -22.26 17.72
N ILE A 51 11.22 -21.24 18.21
CA ILE A 51 10.52 -21.23 19.49
C ILE A 51 9.07 -20.79 19.29
N ASN A 52 8.18 -21.31 20.10
CA ASN A 52 6.80 -20.86 20.17
C ASN A 52 6.73 -19.64 21.10
N SER A 53 6.93 -18.47 20.53
CA SER A 53 6.92 -17.23 21.28
C SER A 53 6.50 -16.10 20.38
N GLY A 54 5.45 -15.45 20.76
CA GLY A 54 4.85 -14.35 20.02
C GLY A 54 3.35 -14.49 19.94
N ALA A 55 2.69 -13.35 19.94
CA ALA A 55 1.26 -13.28 19.76
C ALA A 55 0.91 -12.03 18.96
N MET A 56 -0.13 -12.15 18.13
CA MET A 56 -0.71 -11.02 17.41
C MET A 56 -2.23 -11.11 17.37
N LYS A 57 -2.86 -9.97 17.21
CA LYS A 57 -4.30 -9.88 16.93
C LYS A 57 -4.55 -9.19 15.58
N ASN A 58 -5.63 -9.60 14.96
CA ASN A 58 -6.20 -8.98 13.79
C ASN A 58 -7.69 -8.74 14.03
N GLN A 59 -8.18 -7.56 13.72
CA GLN A 59 -9.59 -7.24 13.88
C GLN A 59 -10.04 -6.26 12.80
N GLY A 60 -11.32 -6.30 12.46
CA GLY A 60 -11.84 -5.40 11.44
C GLY A 60 -13.33 -5.54 11.22
N PHE A 61 -13.82 -4.67 10.37
CA PHE A 61 -15.19 -4.68 9.88
C PHE A 61 -15.21 -4.96 8.39
N GLU A 62 -16.17 -5.76 7.96
CA GLU A 62 -16.48 -6.01 6.57
C GLU A 62 -17.94 -5.59 6.32
N PHE A 63 -18.13 -4.74 5.33
CA PHE A 63 -19.44 -4.28 4.93
C PHE A 63 -19.61 -4.50 3.44
N ASN A 64 -20.75 -5.11 3.07
CA ASN A 64 -21.17 -5.30 1.69
C ASN A 64 -22.57 -4.74 1.51
N LEU A 65 -22.79 -4.02 0.42
CA LEU A 65 -24.11 -3.48 0.07
C LEU A 65 -24.33 -3.62 -1.43
N GLY A 66 -25.41 -4.31 -1.80
CA GLY A 66 -25.84 -4.48 -3.17
C GLY A 66 -27.22 -3.91 -3.40
N TYR A 67 -27.40 -3.27 -4.56
CA TYR A 67 -28.70 -2.82 -5.04
C TYR A 67 -28.91 -3.19 -6.50
N ARG A 68 -29.93 -3.98 -6.75
CA ARG A 68 -30.32 -4.43 -8.09
C ARG A 68 -31.76 -4.10 -8.40
N ASN A 69 -32.02 -3.63 -9.61
CA ASN A 69 -33.38 -3.35 -10.06
C ASN A 69 -33.43 -3.29 -11.60
N LYS A 70 -34.66 -3.14 -12.10
CA LYS A 70 -34.94 -2.91 -13.53
C LYS A 70 -35.84 -1.69 -13.67
N THR A 71 -35.43 -0.74 -14.49
CA THR A 71 -36.24 0.46 -14.74
C THR A 71 -37.41 0.17 -15.66
N ALA A 72 -38.40 1.06 -15.66
CA ALA A 72 -39.57 0.97 -16.55
C ALA A 72 -39.22 1.00 -18.03
N PHE A 73 -38.11 1.65 -18.42
CA PHE A 73 -37.64 1.67 -19.81
C PHE A 73 -36.75 0.48 -20.18
N GLY A 74 -36.52 -0.47 -19.25
CA GLY A 74 -35.87 -1.74 -19.51
C GLY A 74 -34.38 -1.83 -19.18
N LEU A 75 -33.77 -0.81 -18.55
CA LEU A 75 -32.40 -0.90 -18.01
C LEU A 75 -32.38 -1.79 -16.77
N THR A 76 -31.66 -2.90 -16.79
CA THR A 76 -31.30 -3.71 -15.63
C THR A 76 -29.98 -3.22 -15.08
N TYR A 77 -29.86 -3.08 -13.77
CA TYR A 77 -28.62 -2.72 -13.10
C TYR A 77 -28.44 -3.49 -11.80
N ASP A 78 -27.20 -3.82 -11.51
CA ASP A 78 -26.76 -4.39 -10.24
C ASP A 78 -25.48 -3.67 -9.81
N LEU A 79 -25.55 -3.02 -8.68
CA LEU A 79 -24.45 -2.26 -8.07
C LEU A 79 -24.12 -2.93 -6.75
N ASN A 80 -22.90 -3.42 -6.60
CA ASN A 80 -22.45 -4.06 -5.37
C ASN A 80 -21.15 -3.44 -4.91
N GLY A 81 -21.18 -2.79 -3.75
CA GLY A 81 -20.03 -2.18 -3.11
C GLY A 81 -19.64 -2.92 -1.84
N ASN A 82 -18.36 -3.03 -1.59
CA ASN A 82 -17.83 -3.52 -0.32
C ASN A 82 -16.76 -2.58 0.22
N ILE A 83 -16.62 -2.58 1.54
CA ILE A 83 -15.55 -1.91 2.26
C ILE A 83 -15.11 -2.80 3.41
N SER A 84 -13.80 -2.90 3.61
CA SER A 84 -13.22 -3.64 4.71
C SER A 84 -12.16 -2.82 5.41
N THR A 85 -12.15 -2.91 6.75
CA THR A 85 -11.10 -2.38 7.61
C THR A 85 -10.31 -3.55 8.17
N TYR A 86 -9.04 -3.30 8.44
CA TYR A 86 -8.15 -4.28 9.00
C TYR A 86 -7.16 -3.59 9.93
N ARG A 87 -7.02 -4.12 11.14
CA ARG A 87 -6.01 -3.67 12.10
C ARG A 87 -5.26 -4.86 12.64
N ASN A 88 -3.96 -4.83 12.49
CA ASN A 88 -3.03 -5.79 13.03
C ASN A 88 -2.29 -5.18 14.22
N GLU A 89 -2.02 -5.95 15.26
CA GLU A 89 -1.22 -5.52 16.40
C GLU A 89 -0.43 -6.69 16.96
N ILE A 90 0.85 -6.49 17.15
CA ILE A 90 1.73 -7.44 17.85
C ILE A 90 1.47 -7.32 19.35
N LEU A 91 1.09 -8.42 19.98
CA LEU A 91 0.79 -8.47 21.41
C LEU A 91 1.99 -8.94 22.24
N GLU A 92 2.82 -9.82 21.67
CA GLU A 92 3.94 -10.44 22.35
C GLU A 92 5.05 -10.78 21.36
N LEU A 93 6.28 -10.58 21.77
CA LEU A 93 7.50 -11.00 21.08
C LEU A 93 8.42 -11.74 22.06
N PRO A 94 9.34 -12.60 21.57
CA PRO A 94 10.38 -13.19 22.41
C PRO A 94 11.14 -12.11 23.19
N GLU A 95 11.47 -12.38 24.43
CA GLU A 95 12.15 -11.42 25.31
C GLU A 95 13.45 -10.89 24.69
N THR A 96 14.20 -11.75 24.02
CA THR A 96 15.43 -11.38 23.30
C THR A 96 15.21 -10.40 22.15
N VAL A 97 14.01 -10.38 21.59
CA VAL A 97 13.61 -9.45 20.53
C VAL A 97 12.97 -8.20 21.12
N ALA A 98 12.12 -8.37 22.15
CA ALA A 98 11.38 -7.28 22.79
C ALA A 98 12.29 -6.28 23.53
N ALA A 99 13.44 -6.73 24.03
CA ALA A 99 14.39 -5.88 24.76
C ALA A 99 15.27 -5.00 23.88
N ASN A 100 15.08 -5.00 22.57
CA ASN A 100 15.94 -4.29 21.62
C ASN A 100 15.53 -2.81 21.46
N GLY A 101 16.44 -1.90 21.85
CA GLY A 101 16.35 -0.46 21.62
C GLY A 101 15.21 0.29 22.34
N LYS A 102 15.03 1.57 22.00
CA LYS A 102 14.04 2.50 22.57
C LYS A 102 12.60 2.01 22.41
N PHE A 103 12.31 1.35 21.30
CA PHE A 103 10.94 0.91 20.97
C PHE A 103 10.69 -0.55 21.34
N GLY A 104 11.73 -1.32 21.72
CA GLY A 104 11.63 -2.76 21.92
C GLY A 104 11.31 -3.51 20.63
N GLY A 105 11.70 -4.76 20.53
CA GLY A 105 11.45 -5.57 19.33
C GLY A 105 12.68 -5.73 18.43
N ASN A 106 12.48 -6.17 17.19
CA ASN A 106 13.57 -6.45 16.24
C ASN A 106 13.98 -5.22 15.42
N GLY A 107 14.09 -4.07 16.05
CA GLY A 107 14.43 -2.82 15.40
C GLY A 107 13.22 -2.17 14.73
N VAL A 108 13.25 -2.07 13.40
CA VAL A 108 12.28 -1.27 12.62
C VAL A 108 11.08 -2.03 12.08
N LYS A 109 10.83 -3.27 12.46
CA LYS A 109 9.81 -4.08 11.76
C LYS A 109 8.75 -4.71 12.62
N SER A 110 9.04 -5.01 13.87
CA SER A 110 8.12 -5.74 14.74
C SER A 110 8.30 -5.31 16.18
N VAL A 111 7.36 -4.56 16.70
CA VAL A 111 7.36 -4.02 18.06
C VAL A 111 5.98 -4.23 18.68
N VAL A 112 5.97 -4.63 19.96
CA VAL A 112 4.73 -4.85 20.73
C VAL A 112 3.88 -3.57 20.74
N GLY A 113 2.59 -3.71 20.51
CA GLY A 113 1.63 -2.62 20.43
C GLY A 113 1.52 -1.95 19.06
N HIS A 114 2.33 -2.37 18.09
CA HIS A 114 2.32 -1.82 16.72
C HIS A 114 2.01 -2.88 15.67
N THR A 115 1.69 -2.41 14.48
CA THR A 115 1.42 -3.26 13.32
C THR A 115 2.71 -3.98 12.88
N TYR A 116 2.56 -5.21 12.43
CA TYR A 116 3.65 -5.97 11.83
C TYR A 116 4.25 -5.22 10.63
N ASN A 117 5.58 -5.16 10.55
CA ASN A 117 6.34 -4.40 9.56
C ASN A 117 6.18 -2.86 9.60
N SER A 118 5.57 -2.30 10.63
CA SER A 118 5.68 -0.86 10.84
C SER A 118 7.13 -0.46 11.15
N GLN A 119 7.48 0.80 10.88
CA GLN A 119 8.86 1.24 11.03
C GLN A 119 8.96 2.55 11.80
N VAL A 120 10.02 2.65 12.60
CA VAL A 120 10.47 3.88 13.20
C VAL A 120 11.54 4.53 12.33
N GLY A 121 11.69 5.83 12.43
CA GLY A 121 12.71 6.57 11.68
C GLY A 121 12.66 8.06 11.98
N TYR A 122 13.48 8.81 11.30
CA TYR A 122 13.61 10.24 11.49
C TYR A 122 12.52 11.02 10.75
N ILE A 123 12.06 12.12 11.34
CA ILE A 123 11.14 13.03 10.67
C ILE A 123 11.98 14.03 9.85
N ALA A 124 11.91 13.91 8.53
CA ALA A 124 12.44 14.89 7.60
C ALA A 124 11.46 16.06 7.51
N ASP A 125 11.85 17.24 8.00
CA ASP A 125 11.01 18.44 8.04
C ASP A 125 11.43 19.50 7.02
N GLY A 126 12.19 19.12 6.03
CA GLY A 126 12.60 19.97 4.92
C GLY A 126 14.04 19.80 4.50
N ILE A 127 14.57 20.82 3.84
CA ILE A 127 15.93 20.90 3.33
C ILE A 127 16.54 22.19 3.85
N PHE A 128 17.77 22.15 4.34
CA PHE A 128 18.51 23.35 4.75
C PHE A 128 18.67 24.30 3.56
N LYS A 129 18.14 25.51 3.68
CA LYS A 129 18.14 26.52 2.61
C LYS A 129 19.31 27.49 2.67
N SER A 130 19.89 27.70 3.87
CA SER A 130 20.98 28.60 4.11
C SER A 130 21.96 28.04 5.14
N GLN A 131 23.16 28.62 5.18
CA GLN A 131 24.14 28.29 6.22
C GLN A 131 23.65 28.67 7.61
N GLU A 132 22.89 29.76 7.73
CA GLU A 132 22.28 30.19 9.00
C GLU A 132 21.31 29.12 9.55
N GLU A 133 20.52 28.47 8.68
CA GLU A 133 19.66 27.35 9.10
C GLU A 133 20.50 26.17 9.62
N VAL A 134 21.64 25.86 8.99
CA VAL A 134 22.54 24.79 9.42
C VAL A 134 23.16 25.12 10.77
N ASP A 135 23.65 26.36 10.94
CA ASP A 135 24.37 26.79 12.15
C ASP A 135 23.44 26.88 13.39
N ASN A 136 22.16 27.18 13.17
CA ASN A 136 21.14 27.29 14.24
C ASN A 136 20.38 25.98 14.50
N HIS A 137 20.66 24.94 13.73
CA HIS A 137 20.00 23.65 13.92
C HIS A 137 20.72 22.79 14.98
N ALA A 138 19.99 21.78 15.52
CA ALA A 138 20.61 20.71 16.31
C ALA A 138 21.76 20.06 15.53
N THR A 139 22.81 19.63 16.22
CA THR A 139 23.95 18.97 15.59
C THR A 139 23.50 17.72 14.84
N GLN A 140 23.59 17.75 13.53
CA GLN A 140 23.19 16.67 12.65
C GLN A 140 24.38 16.20 11.82
N GLU A 141 24.63 14.89 11.83
CA GLU A 141 25.67 14.31 10.98
C GLU A 141 25.41 14.65 9.51
N GLY A 142 26.39 15.26 8.86
CA GLY A 142 26.31 15.63 7.46
C GLY A 142 25.40 16.82 7.14
N ALA A 143 25.03 17.63 8.14
CA ALA A 143 24.27 18.84 7.89
C ALA A 143 25.02 19.79 6.94
N ALA A 144 24.34 20.25 5.90
CA ALA A 144 24.85 21.23 4.94
C ALA A 144 23.69 21.82 4.14
N VAL A 145 23.91 22.99 3.54
CA VAL A 145 22.93 23.63 2.68
C VAL A 145 22.53 22.69 1.52
N GLY A 146 21.23 22.54 1.28
CA GLY A 146 20.68 21.62 0.28
C GLY A 146 20.53 20.18 0.76
N ARG A 147 20.84 19.86 2.02
CA ARG A 147 20.69 18.53 2.60
C ARG A 147 19.40 18.42 3.39
N ILE A 148 18.91 17.18 3.59
CA ILE A 148 17.70 16.92 4.38
C ILE A 148 17.94 17.36 5.82
N ARG A 149 16.99 18.09 6.36
CA ARG A 149 16.92 18.48 7.75
C ARG A 149 16.03 17.53 8.52
N TYR A 150 16.52 16.99 9.64
CA TYR A 150 15.77 16.11 10.53
C TYR A 150 15.37 16.82 11.81
N ARG A 151 14.22 16.46 12.35
CA ARG A 151 13.67 17.09 13.55
C ARG A 151 14.34 16.58 14.81
N ASP A 152 14.78 17.49 15.68
CA ASP A 152 15.18 17.22 17.06
C ASP A 152 13.89 17.11 17.91
N ILE A 153 13.53 15.89 18.32
CA ILE A 153 12.26 15.59 18.98
C ILE A 153 12.37 15.73 20.47
N ASP A 154 13.48 15.28 21.07
CA ASP A 154 13.72 15.37 22.50
C ASP A 154 14.37 16.70 22.94
N HIS A 155 14.67 17.58 21.96
CA HIS A 155 15.25 18.90 22.15
C HIS A 155 16.59 18.89 22.90
N ASN A 156 17.40 17.85 22.70
CA ASN A 156 18.71 17.72 23.29
C ASN A 156 19.83 18.44 22.52
N GLY A 157 19.52 18.99 21.33
CA GLY A 157 20.44 19.72 20.47
C GLY A 157 21.29 18.80 19.58
N VAL A 158 21.00 17.51 19.49
CA VAL A 158 21.71 16.54 18.66
C VAL A 158 20.72 15.60 17.99
N ILE A 159 20.84 15.37 16.69
CA ILE A 159 20.02 14.40 15.97
C ILE A 159 20.61 13.00 16.16
N ASP A 160 19.99 12.20 17.02
CA ASP A 160 20.42 10.84 17.37
C ASP A 160 19.24 9.84 17.33
N GLU A 161 19.43 8.62 17.83
CA GLU A 161 18.41 7.56 17.84
C GLU A 161 17.17 7.91 18.68
N LYS A 162 17.25 8.91 19.56
CA LYS A 162 16.12 9.34 20.39
C LYS A 162 15.13 10.20 19.62
N ASP A 163 15.54 10.74 18.45
CA ASP A 163 14.71 11.53 17.55
C ASP A 163 13.94 10.68 16.53
N GLN A 164 13.91 9.38 16.74
CA GLN A 164 13.09 8.49 15.91
C GLN A 164 11.68 8.38 16.46
N GLU A 165 10.70 8.35 15.56
CA GLU A 165 9.29 8.11 15.82
C GLU A 165 8.71 7.08 14.86
N TRP A 166 7.45 6.69 15.08
CA TRP A 166 6.70 5.85 14.13
C TRP A 166 6.38 6.67 12.89
N ILE A 167 6.96 6.27 11.76
CA ILE A 167 6.84 7.01 10.50
C ILE A 167 6.16 6.20 9.39
N TYR A 168 5.90 4.92 9.60
CA TYR A 168 5.43 4.04 8.55
C TYR A 168 4.50 2.95 9.11
N ASP A 169 3.30 2.85 8.54
CA ASP A 169 2.36 1.75 8.74
C ASP A 169 1.92 1.19 7.39
N PRO A 170 2.29 -0.07 7.05
CA PRO A 170 1.90 -0.71 5.79
C PRO A 170 0.43 -1.12 5.76
N THR A 171 -0.31 -0.98 6.86
CA THR A 171 -1.70 -1.41 6.95
C THR A 171 -2.63 -0.34 6.42
N PRO A 172 -3.46 -0.63 5.41
CA PRO A 172 -4.46 0.30 4.94
C PRO A 172 -5.47 0.67 6.03
N ALA A 173 -5.93 1.92 6.04
CA ALA A 173 -7.06 2.32 6.87
C ALA A 173 -8.33 1.56 6.45
N PHE A 174 -8.54 1.42 5.13
CA PHE A 174 -9.59 0.57 4.56
C PHE A 174 -9.30 0.23 3.10
N SER A 175 -9.86 -0.88 2.65
CA SER A 175 -9.95 -1.27 1.24
C SER A 175 -11.41 -1.33 0.81
N TYR A 176 -11.67 -1.08 -0.48
CA TYR A 176 -13.03 -1.06 -1.00
C TYR A 176 -13.08 -1.56 -2.43
N GLY A 177 -14.24 -2.09 -2.81
CA GLY A 177 -14.53 -2.53 -4.15
C GLY A 177 -15.92 -2.09 -4.60
N LEU A 178 -16.10 -1.93 -5.91
CA LEU A 178 -17.40 -1.64 -6.52
C LEU A 178 -17.55 -2.43 -7.81
N ASN A 179 -18.54 -3.32 -7.83
CA ASN A 179 -18.99 -4.00 -9.01
C ASN A 179 -20.21 -3.28 -9.59
N ILE A 180 -20.18 -3.01 -10.88
CA ILE A 180 -21.27 -2.40 -11.62
C ILE A 180 -21.62 -3.32 -12.78
N TYR A 181 -22.86 -3.76 -12.83
CA TYR A 181 -23.44 -4.44 -13.96
C TYR A 181 -24.62 -3.64 -14.50
N LEU A 182 -24.60 -3.38 -15.79
CA LEU A 182 -25.68 -2.69 -16.53
C LEU A 182 -26.05 -3.53 -17.74
N GLU A 183 -27.35 -3.70 -17.97
CA GLU A 183 -27.87 -4.37 -19.17
C GLU A 183 -29.01 -3.54 -19.75
N TYR A 184 -28.86 -3.19 -21.01
CA TYR A 184 -29.90 -2.46 -21.73
C TYR A 184 -30.06 -3.02 -23.15
N LYS A 185 -31.25 -3.56 -23.45
CA LYS A 185 -31.53 -4.23 -24.72
C LYS A 185 -30.54 -5.39 -24.93
N ASN A 186 -29.65 -5.22 -25.90
CA ASN A 186 -28.68 -6.23 -26.32
C ASN A 186 -27.25 -5.94 -25.82
N PHE A 187 -27.06 -4.86 -25.08
CA PHE A 187 -25.76 -4.46 -24.55
C PHE A 187 -25.68 -4.80 -23.07
N ASP A 188 -24.52 -5.29 -22.66
CA ASP A 188 -24.16 -5.47 -21.26
C ASP A 188 -22.82 -4.79 -20.98
N LEU A 189 -22.73 -4.12 -19.83
CA LEU A 189 -21.52 -3.48 -19.33
C LEU A 189 -21.23 -3.99 -17.91
N THR A 190 -20.02 -4.49 -17.70
CA THR A 190 -19.53 -4.86 -16.38
C THR A 190 -18.30 -4.06 -16.06
N MET A 191 -18.21 -3.51 -14.86
CA MET A 191 -17.02 -2.83 -14.34
C MET A 191 -16.70 -3.34 -12.94
N PHE A 192 -15.41 -3.50 -12.67
CA PHE A 192 -14.92 -3.75 -11.32
C PHE A 192 -13.87 -2.71 -10.95
N TRP A 193 -14.18 -1.96 -9.91
CA TRP A 193 -13.31 -0.98 -9.28
C TRP A 193 -12.78 -1.51 -7.97
N GLN A 194 -11.51 -1.25 -7.67
CA GLN A 194 -10.89 -1.58 -6.41
C GLN A 194 -10.02 -0.42 -5.95
N GLY A 195 -10.12 -0.12 -4.66
CA GLY A 195 -9.31 0.93 -4.05
C GLY A 195 -8.77 0.55 -2.69
N VAL A 196 -7.71 1.23 -2.31
CA VAL A 196 -7.06 1.16 -1.00
C VAL A 196 -6.81 2.58 -0.53
N GLN A 197 -7.07 2.86 0.74
CA GLN A 197 -6.88 4.18 1.33
C GLN A 197 -6.09 4.09 2.63
N GLY A 198 -5.26 5.12 2.87
CA GLY A 198 -4.52 5.29 4.11
C GLY A 198 -3.45 4.21 4.29
N VAL A 199 -2.73 3.86 3.24
CA VAL A 199 -1.58 2.97 3.27
C VAL A 199 -0.31 3.77 2.99
N ASP A 200 0.72 3.54 3.79
CA ASP A 200 2.04 4.09 3.55
C ASP A 200 2.88 3.15 2.67
N ILE A 201 3.72 3.73 1.84
CA ILE A 201 4.69 3.01 1.01
C ILE A 201 6.07 3.64 1.21
N ILE A 202 7.09 2.82 1.41
CA ILE A 202 8.47 3.27 1.38
C ILE A 202 8.96 3.27 -0.06
N SER A 203 9.29 4.47 -0.56
CA SER A 203 9.67 4.68 -1.95
C SER A 203 11.08 4.21 -2.27
N ASP A 204 11.20 3.07 -2.89
CA ASP A 204 12.45 2.61 -3.50
C ASP A 204 12.90 3.52 -4.66
N VAL A 205 11.94 4.17 -5.33
CA VAL A 205 12.23 5.13 -6.40
C VAL A 205 13.04 6.29 -5.85
N LYS A 206 12.62 6.93 -4.76
CA LYS A 206 13.40 7.98 -4.12
C LYS A 206 14.77 7.49 -3.66
N LYS A 207 14.84 6.32 -3.00
CA LYS A 207 16.11 5.76 -2.55
C LYS A 207 17.10 5.56 -3.68
N LYS A 208 16.64 5.05 -4.82
CA LYS A 208 17.52 4.71 -5.96
C LYS A 208 17.74 5.89 -6.91
N SER A 209 16.79 6.81 -7.05
CA SER A 209 16.90 7.91 -8.01
C SER A 209 17.46 9.20 -7.42
N ASP A 210 17.14 9.54 -6.17
CA ASP A 210 17.45 10.85 -5.61
C ASP A 210 18.90 10.97 -5.10
N PHE A 211 19.52 9.84 -4.74
CA PHE A 211 20.88 9.80 -4.21
C PHE A 211 21.82 9.08 -5.13
N TRP A 212 22.99 9.66 -5.38
CA TRP A 212 23.98 9.06 -6.29
C TRP A 212 24.59 7.78 -5.72
N SER A 213 24.86 7.78 -4.42
CA SER A 213 25.49 6.68 -3.70
C SER A 213 24.55 5.53 -3.33
N ALA A 214 23.23 5.76 -3.41
CA ALA A 214 22.22 4.77 -3.00
C ALA A 214 22.22 3.50 -3.84
N SER A 215 22.78 3.55 -5.00
CA SER A 215 22.97 2.36 -5.80
C SER A 215 24.45 2.07 -5.89
N ASN A 216 24.88 0.93 -5.39
CA ASN A 216 26.18 0.31 -5.79
C ASN A 216 26.27 0.14 -7.31
N VAL A 217 25.29 0.60 -8.04
CA VAL A 217 25.11 0.64 -9.48
C VAL A 217 25.18 2.10 -9.90
N GLY A 218 26.34 2.72 -9.80
CA GLY A 218 26.60 4.13 -10.11
C GLY A 218 26.32 4.56 -11.56
N PHE A 219 25.68 3.71 -12.36
CA PHE A 219 25.43 3.91 -13.78
C PHE A 219 23.95 3.94 -14.16
N LEU A 220 23.01 3.86 -13.20
CA LEU A 220 21.58 3.96 -13.49
C LEU A 220 21.22 5.40 -13.87
N ASN A 221 20.39 5.54 -14.90
CA ASN A 221 19.75 6.80 -15.21
C ASN A 221 18.97 7.31 -14.02
N LYS A 222 19.06 8.60 -13.78
CA LYS A 222 18.31 9.26 -12.70
C LYS A 222 16.92 9.68 -13.20
N GLY A 223 15.95 9.76 -12.28
CA GLY A 223 14.61 10.22 -12.60
C GLY A 223 14.57 11.70 -13.01
N THR A 224 13.67 12.05 -13.91
CA THR A 224 13.48 13.44 -14.36
C THR A 224 13.09 14.40 -13.23
N ARG A 225 12.56 13.88 -12.11
CA ARG A 225 12.25 14.68 -10.92
C ARG A 225 13.48 15.42 -10.36
N LEU A 226 14.68 14.90 -10.58
CA LEU A 226 15.94 15.51 -10.14
C LEU A 226 16.30 16.81 -10.88
N LEU A 227 15.63 17.10 -12.01
CA LEU A 227 15.73 18.42 -12.64
C LEU A 227 15.21 19.54 -11.71
N ASN A 228 14.36 19.18 -10.75
CA ASN A 228 13.83 20.06 -9.71
C ASN A 228 14.58 19.93 -8.37
N ALA A 229 15.74 19.26 -8.32
CA ALA A 229 16.53 19.18 -7.09
C ALA A 229 16.92 20.56 -6.57
N TRP A 230 17.15 20.65 -5.26
CA TRP A 230 17.58 21.88 -4.63
C TRP A 230 18.88 22.42 -5.28
N SER A 231 18.89 23.70 -5.53
CA SER A 231 20.07 24.45 -6.00
C SER A 231 19.92 25.92 -5.56
N PRO A 232 20.99 26.73 -5.58
CA PRO A 232 20.90 28.16 -5.29
C PRO A 232 19.86 28.89 -6.15
N THR A 233 19.56 28.39 -7.34
CA THR A 233 18.53 28.94 -8.25
C THR A 233 17.16 28.30 -8.05
N ASN A 234 17.05 27.23 -7.24
CA ASN A 234 15.81 26.56 -6.89
C ASN A 234 15.75 26.24 -5.38
N PRO A 235 15.79 27.26 -4.50
CA PRO A 235 15.93 27.06 -3.05
C PRO A 235 14.69 26.49 -2.37
N ASN A 236 13.54 26.48 -3.03
CA ASN A 236 12.28 25.97 -2.48
C ASN A 236 11.99 24.50 -2.84
N SER A 237 12.96 23.80 -3.44
CA SER A 237 12.81 22.38 -3.74
C SER A 237 12.65 21.55 -2.46
N THR A 238 11.85 20.48 -2.57
CA THR A 238 11.73 19.42 -1.56
C THR A 238 12.63 18.23 -1.85
N ILE A 239 13.39 18.27 -2.94
CA ILE A 239 14.34 17.24 -3.36
C ILE A 239 15.74 17.72 -2.99
N PRO A 240 16.55 16.95 -2.25
CA PRO A 240 17.88 17.34 -1.83
C PRO A 240 18.78 17.72 -3.01
N ALA A 241 19.77 18.55 -2.75
CA ALA A 241 20.79 18.86 -3.74
C ALA A 241 21.53 17.60 -4.21
N LEU A 242 21.84 17.54 -5.48
CA LEU A 242 22.57 16.41 -6.03
C LEU A 242 23.97 16.28 -5.41
N THR A 243 24.36 15.05 -5.07
CA THR A 243 25.69 14.74 -4.52
C THR A 243 26.24 13.47 -5.15
N ARG A 244 27.56 13.38 -5.23
CA ARG A 244 28.26 12.18 -5.73
C ARG A 244 28.63 11.20 -4.60
N SER A 245 28.51 11.62 -3.36
CA SER A 245 28.84 10.79 -2.20
C SER A 245 27.75 10.96 -1.13
N ASP A 246 27.48 9.90 -0.40
CA ASP A 246 26.59 9.95 0.76
C ASP A 246 27.43 10.21 2.03
N THR A 247 27.87 11.45 2.17
CA THR A 247 28.56 11.90 3.40
C THR A 247 27.57 12.44 4.42
N ASN A 248 26.28 12.50 4.07
CA ASN A 248 25.24 13.17 4.83
C ASN A 248 24.28 12.18 5.49
N ASN A 249 24.51 10.89 5.33
CA ASN A 249 23.66 9.82 5.87
C ASN A 249 22.15 10.03 5.57
N GLU A 250 21.86 10.51 4.34
CA GLU A 250 20.49 10.86 3.93
C GLU A 250 19.64 9.64 3.55
N GLN A 251 20.25 8.45 3.46
CA GLN A 251 19.53 7.19 3.23
C GLN A 251 19.00 6.54 4.51
N ARG A 252 19.22 7.18 5.66
CA ARG A 252 18.60 6.74 6.92
C ARG A 252 17.08 6.66 6.76
N VAL A 253 16.48 5.72 7.47
CA VAL A 253 15.01 5.55 7.46
C VAL A 253 14.36 6.84 7.95
N SER A 254 13.55 7.47 7.09
CA SER A 254 12.93 8.76 7.39
C SER A 254 11.64 8.97 6.60
N THR A 255 10.84 9.94 7.05
CA THR A 255 9.60 10.35 6.37
C THR A 255 9.84 10.87 4.95
N TYR A 256 11.06 11.22 4.56
CA TYR A 256 11.39 11.58 3.19
C TYR A 256 11.02 10.46 2.19
N PHE A 257 11.19 9.21 2.61
CA PHE A 257 10.92 8.05 1.77
C PHE A 257 9.50 7.51 1.90
N VAL A 258 8.73 7.98 2.88
CA VAL A 258 7.35 7.54 3.07
C VAL A 258 6.44 8.30 2.10
N GLU A 259 5.62 7.59 1.39
CA GLU A 259 4.66 8.11 0.41
C GLU A 259 3.27 7.55 0.66
N ASN A 260 2.27 8.35 0.33
CA ASN A 260 0.88 7.90 0.35
C ASN A 260 0.63 6.93 -0.81
N GLY A 261 0.43 5.66 -0.49
CA GLY A 261 0.14 4.59 -1.43
C GLY A 261 -1.35 4.41 -1.76
N SER A 262 -2.22 5.33 -1.36
CA SER A 262 -3.66 5.24 -1.66
C SER A 262 -3.93 5.27 -3.17
N PHE A 263 -4.86 4.42 -3.62
CA PHE A 263 -5.22 4.34 -5.02
C PHE A 263 -6.68 3.90 -5.24
N LEU A 264 -7.15 4.15 -6.46
CA LEU A 264 -8.38 3.58 -7.03
C LEU A 264 -8.07 3.08 -8.45
N LYS A 265 -8.41 1.81 -8.73
CA LYS A 265 -8.17 1.17 -10.03
C LYS A 265 -9.45 0.68 -10.67
N LEU A 266 -9.57 0.88 -11.98
CA LEU A 266 -10.50 0.14 -12.82
C LEU A 266 -9.83 -1.18 -13.22
N ARG A 267 -10.10 -2.23 -12.43
CA ARG A 267 -9.50 -3.56 -12.61
C ARG A 267 -9.98 -4.26 -13.86
N ASN A 268 -11.26 -4.12 -14.12
CA ASN A 268 -11.87 -4.74 -15.28
C ASN A 268 -13.02 -3.87 -15.78
N ILE A 269 -13.11 -3.73 -17.09
CA ILE A 269 -14.28 -3.22 -17.80
C ILE A 269 -14.56 -4.14 -18.98
N GLN A 270 -15.80 -4.55 -19.16
CA GLN A 270 -16.24 -5.37 -20.29
C GLN A 270 -17.53 -4.83 -20.86
N LEU A 271 -17.54 -4.57 -22.15
CA LEU A 271 -18.73 -4.25 -22.92
C LEU A 271 -19.07 -5.43 -23.82
N GLY A 272 -20.27 -5.93 -23.71
CA GLY A 272 -20.81 -7.03 -24.51
C GLY A 272 -21.98 -6.60 -25.38
N TYR A 273 -22.12 -7.26 -26.51
CA TYR A 273 -23.29 -7.16 -27.38
C TYR A 273 -23.78 -8.55 -27.74
N THR A 274 -25.00 -8.89 -27.35
CA THR A 274 -25.64 -10.15 -27.69
C THR A 274 -26.52 -9.96 -28.92
N VAL A 275 -26.24 -10.70 -29.99
CA VAL A 275 -27.01 -10.65 -31.24
C VAL A 275 -28.45 -11.05 -30.98
N PRO A 276 -29.46 -10.32 -31.48
CA PRO A 276 -30.86 -10.70 -31.31
C PRO A 276 -31.15 -12.14 -31.75
N ALA A 277 -31.95 -12.86 -30.98
CA ALA A 277 -32.27 -14.28 -31.23
C ALA A 277 -32.85 -14.55 -32.62
N VAL A 278 -33.54 -13.57 -33.23
CA VAL A 278 -34.06 -13.68 -34.62
C VAL A 278 -32.93 -13.85 -35.63
N ILE A 279 -31.76 -13.22 -35.38
CA ILE A 279 -30.59 -13.31 -36.26
C ILE A 279 -29.76 -14.53 -35.93
N SER A 280 -29.48 -14.81 -34.64
CA SER A 280 -28.63 -15.94 -34.22
C SER A 280 -29.25 -17.29 -34.63
N LYS A 281 -30.57 -17.43 -34.52
CA LYS A 281 -31.28 -18.65 -34.95
C LYS A 281 -31.20 -18.91 -36.49
N LYS A 282 -31.17 -17.84 -37.31
CA LYS A 282 -30.92 -18.00 -38.75
C LYS A 282 -29.53 -18.58 -39.04
N LEU A 283 -28.57 -18.32 -38.15
CA LEU A 283 -27.20 -18.84 -38.19
C LEU A 283 -27.08 -20.21 -37.51
N ARG A 284 -28.20 -20.81 -37.07
CA ARG A 284 -28.26 -22.08 -36.30
C ARG A 284 -27.49 -21.98 -34.97
N MET A 285 -27.50 -20.80 -34.35
CA MET A 285 -26.88 -20.54 -33.06
C MET A 285 -27.97 -20.17 -32.06
N GLU A 286 -27.93 -20.74 -30.86
CA GLU A 286 -28.83 -20.36 -29.78
C GLU A 286 -28.44 -18.97 -29.22
N ARG A 287 -27.12 -18.72 -29.11
CA ARG A 287 -26.58 -17.47 -28.61
C ARG A 287 -25.32 -17.08 -29.38
N LEU A 288 -25.24 -15.82 -29.73
CA LEU A 288 -24.04 -15.21 -30.30
C LEU A 288 -23.78 -13.88 -29.59
N ARG A 289 -22.65 -13.76 -28.87
CA ARG A 289 -22.28 -12.57 -28.13
C ARG A 289 -20.85 -12.18 -28.44
N PHE A 290 -20.64 -10.92 -28.82
CA PHE A 290 -19.34 -10.27 -28.96
C PHE A 290 -19.04 -9.50 -27.70
N TYR A 291 -17.76 -9.45 -27.28
CA TYR A 291 -17.36 -8.61 -26.18
C TYR A 291 -15.95 -8.04 -26.37
N CYS A 292 -15.75 -6.88 -25.77
CA CYS A 292 -14.44 -6.27 -25.59
C CYS A 292 -14.23 -6.07 -24.08
N SER A 293 -13.08 -6.48 -23.57
CA SER A 293 -12.71 -6.25 -22.17
C SER A 293 -11.35 -5.62 -22.07
N ALA A 294 -11.16 -4.77 -21.06
CA ALA A 294 -9.87 -4.20 -20.69
C ALA A 294 -9.60 -4.44 -19.21
N GLN A 295 -8.36 -4.81 -18.89
CA GLN A 295 -7.89 -5.00 -17.52
C GLN A 295 -6.83 -3.95 -17.19
N ASN A 296 -6.82 -3.48 -15.94
CA ASN A 296 -5.91 -2.46 -15.42
C ASN A 296 -5.90 -1.16 -16.26
N LEU A 297 -7.06 -0.79 -16.82
CA LEU A 297 -7.17 0.31 -17.78
C LEU A 297 -6.86 1.68 -17.16
N LEU A 298 -7.19 1.87 -15.89
CA LEU A 298 -7.04 3.14 -15.20
C LEU A 298 -6.56 2.92 -13.76
N THR A 299 -5.52 3.67 -13.39
CA THR A 299 -5.03 3.79 -12.01
C THR A 299 -5.04 5.26 -11.61
N ILE A 300 -5.80 5.59 -10.56
CA ILE A 300 -5.81 6.89 -9.91
C ILE A 300 -5.03 6.71 -8.60
N LYS A 301 -3.94 7.45 -8.44
CA LYS A 301 -3.04 7.38 -7.30
C LYS A 301 -2.76 8.74 -6.70
N SER A 302 -2.15 8.79 -5.52
CA SER A 302 -1.69 10.05 -4.91
C SER A 302 -0.77 10.81 -5.86
N LYS A 303 -0.88 12.13 -5.88
CA LYS A 303 -0.04 13.02 -6.70
C LYS A 303 1.44 12.97 -6.32
N ASP A 304 1.69 12.73 -5.03
CA ASP A 304 3.03 12.71 -4.45
C ASP A 304 3.70 11.33 -4.54
N PHE A 305 2.97 10.33 -5.02
CA PHE A 305 3.49 8.99 -5.21
C PHE A 305 4.43 8.93 -6.43
N THR A 306 5.71 8.65 -6.19
CA THR A 306 6.77 8.69 -7.22
C THR A 306 6.89 7.41 -8.04
N GLY A 307 6.41 6.28 -7.53
CA GLY A 307 6.39 5.00 -8.24
C GLY A 307 5.39 4.97 -9.40
N GLU A 308 5.48 3.97 -10.25
CA GLU A 308 4.52 3.79 -11.36
C GLU A 308 3.16 3.32 -10.86
N ASP A 309 3.15 2.33 -9.98
CA ASP A 309 1.95 1.70 -9.45
C ASP A 309 2.07 1.46 -7.95
N PRO A 310 1.10 1.89 -7.12
CA PRO A 310 1.14 1.68 -5.67
C PRO A 310 1.18 0.21 -5.23
N GLU A 311 0.67 -0.72 -6.03
CA GLU A 311 0.76 -2.15 -5.73
C GLU A 311 2.09 -2.77 -6.16
N ASN A 312 2.84 -2.07 -6.99
CA ASN A 312 4.17 -2.45 -7.43
C ASN A 312 5.11 -1.24 -7.35
N PRO A 313 5.43 -0.76 -6.12
CA PRO A 313 6.10 0.51 -5.90
C PRO A 313 7.59 0.48 -6.23
N ASN A 314 8.15 -0.69 -6.46
CA ASN A 314 9.57 -0.89 -6.72
C ASN A 314 9.90 -0.72 -8.21
N PHE A 315 11.20 -0.60 -8.52
CA PHE A 315 11.68 -0.71 -9.91
C PHE A 315 11.53 -2.15 -10.42
N SER A 316 10.32 -2.51 -10.79
CA SER A 316 10.00 -3.82 -11.36
C SER A 316 9.20 -3.65 -12.66
N TYR A 317 8.84 -4.76 -13.27
CA TYR A 317 8.09 -4.72 -14.53
C TYR A 317 6.70 -4.07 -14.32
N PRO A 318 6.32 -3.08 -15.13
CA PRO A 318 5.02 -2.40 -15.01
C PRO A 318 3.84 -3.38 -15.12
N ILE A 319 2.76 -3.09 -14.40
CA ILE A 319 1.51 -3.85 -14.53
C ILE A 319 0.90 -3.55 -15.91
N PRO A 320 0.73 -4.55 -16.79
CA PRO A 320 0.26 -4.31 -18.15
C PRO A 320 -1.24 -4.00 -18.21
N VAL A 321 -1.62 -3.17 -19.18
CA VAL A 321 -3.00 -3.05 -19.64
C VAL A 321 -3.26 -4.15 -20.66
N ASN A 322 -4.27 -4.98 -20.42
CA ASN A 322 -4.66 -6.04 -21.34
C ASN A 322 -6.01 -5.70 -21.98
N ILE A 323 -6.07 -5.71 -23.31
CA ILE A 323 -7.32 -5.54 -24.08
C ILE A 323 -7.61 -6.85 -24.80
N THR A 324 -8.83 -7.36 -24.62
CA THR A 324 -9.25 -8.64 -25.18
C THR A 324 -10.56 -8.46 -25.95
N PHE A 325 -10.60 -8.99 -27.16
CA PHE A 325 -11.83 -9.13 -27.94
C PHE A 325 -12.22 -10.60 -27.97
N GLY A 326 -13.47 -10.89 -27.72
CA GLY A 326 -13.94 -12.25 -27.63
C GLY A 326 -15.33 -12.47 -28.22
N LEU A 327 -15.61 -13.73 -28.43
CA LEU A 327 -16.83 -14.24 -29.04
C LEU A 327 -17.34 -15.43 -28.24
N ASN A 328 -18.61 -15.37 -27.81
CA ASN A 328 -19.29 -16.51 -27.16
C ASN A 328 -20.37 -17.02 -28.11
N ILE A 329 -20.31 -18.32 -28.46
CA ILE A 329 -21.26 -18.99 -29.34
C ILE A 329 -21.90 -20.14 -28.54
N GLY A 330 -23.20 -20.20 -28.51
CA GLY A 330 -24.01 -21.37 -28.06
C GLY A 330 -24.74 -21.99 -29.25
N PHE A 331 -24.73 -23.30 -29.31
CA PHE A 331 -25.42 -24.08 -30.33
C PHE A 331 -26.59 -24.86 -29.72
#